data_6d3c8ae306917de1a9ec4b29690945ee
#
_entry.id   6d3c8ae306917de1a9ec4b29690945ee
#
_cell.length_a   1.000
_cell.length_b   1.000
_cell.length_c   1.000
_cell.angle_alpha   90.00
_cell.angle_beta   90.00
_cell.angle_gamma   90.00
#
_symmetry.space_group_name_H-M   'P 1'
#
loop_
_entity.id
_entity.type
_entity.pdbx_description
1 polymer ?
#
loop_
_entity_poly.entity_id
_entity_poly.type
_entity_poly.pdbx_seq_one_letter_code
_entity_poly.pdbx_strand_id
1 'polypeptide(L)'
;MARMFGTDGVRGIANEELTPLLAMHLGQAGAYVLTKENEHKPTIMVGCDTRISGDMLANALMAGACSVGANCVYVGVIPTPAVAYLTKKYKVDAGVVISASHNPVEFNGIKFFDGNGYKLPDAMEDEIEALIRNNMPSIKFPIGPGVGKIKYRTDAREEYINHAMRAVNVDLTGLKIVVDCAEGASFYTSVECLKELGGSVVAIHNNPDGTNINANCGSTHMEELQARVVYEKANVGLAFDGDADRLLAVDENGNIVDGDQIMAIVGNYMKSKGTLKKDTIVATVMSNLGFFLMAEKNAIHMEKTKVGDRYVLERMKEIGASLGGEQSGHIIFLDENTTGDGLLSALHLLQVMVDTGKPLSELAKVMEVLPQALVNAKVANHKKEKYMEYPEIATAIGKLEEKFAGEGRVLIRPSGTEPLVRVMIEGKDQQVIQEEARKLANLIQDIMF
;
A
#
# COMPACT_ATOMS: atom_id res chain seq x y z
N MET A 1 7.49 -8.95 25.37
CA MET A 1 7.11 -9.73 24.18
C MET A 1 7.06 -8.77 22.99
N ALA A 2 7.35 -9.22 21.79
CA ALA A 2 7.20 -8.36 20.62
C ALA A 2 5.74 -7.93 20.44
N ARG A 3 5.51 -6.76 19.85
CA ARG A 3 4.18 -6.25 19.52
C ARG A 3 3.52 -7.18 18.47
N MET A 4 2.25 -7.47 18.62
CA MET A 4 1.48 -8.34 17.73
C MET A 4 1.14 -7.61 16.42
N PHE A 5 0.72 -6.35 16.54
CA PHE A 5 0.45 -5.50 15.40
C PHE A 5 1.75 -4.93 14.82
N GLY A 6 1.98 -5.19 13.53
CA GLY A 6 3.01 -4.52 12.74
C GLY A 6 2.55 -3.16 12.23
N THR A 7 3.21 -2.64 11.20
CA THR A 7 2.81 -1.38 10.53
C THR A 7 1.50 -1.52 9.75
N ASP A 8 1.07 -2.75 9.45
CA ASP A 8 -0.10 -3.03 8.59
C ASP A 8 -0.88 -4.25 9.13
N GLY A 9 -1.35 -4.17 10.35
CA GLY A 9 -2.12 -5.21 11.02
C GLY A 9 -1.30 -6.35 11.61
N VAL A 10 -1.95 -7.47 11.89
CA VAL A 10 -1.33 -8.70 12.39
C VAL A 10 -1.02 -9.60 11.21
N ARG A 11 0.24 -9.95 11.00
CA ARG A 11 0.70 -10.82 9.89
C ARG A 11 1.47 -12.02 10.43
N GLY A 12 1.43 -13.13 9.69
CA GLY A 12 2.20 -14.33 9.99
C GLY A 12 1.94 -15.46 9.01
N ILE A 13 2.67 -16.56 9.16
CA ILE A 13 2.42 -17.79 8.40
C ILE A 13 1.06 -18.35 8.86
N ALA A 14 0.15 -18.50 7.88
CA ALA A 14 -1.21 -18.96 8.16
C ALA A 14 -1.20 -20.38 8.74
N ASN A 15 -2.01 -20.58 9.79
CA ASN A 15 -2.13 -21.85 10.54
C ASN A 15 -0.90 -22.23 11.39
N GLU A 16 0.15 -21.41 11.41
CA GLU A 16 1.34 -21.56 12.27
C GLU A 16 1.42 -20.40 13.26
N GLU A 17 1.64 -19.18 12.77
CA GLU A 17 1.69 -17.94 13.57
C GLU A 17 0.32 -17.27 13.62
N LEU A 18 -0.33 -17.12 12.46
CA LEU A 18 -1.69 -16.59 12.34
C LEU A 18 -2.69 -17.74 12.30
N THR A 19 -3.05 -18.23 13.49
CA THR A 19 -3.96 -19.38 13.66
C THR A 19 -5.43 -18.96 13.61
N PRO A 20 -6.37 -19.89 13.34
CA PRO A 20 -7.80 -19.63 13.46
C PRO A 20 -8.22 -19.18 14.86
N LEU A 21 -7.56 -19.67 15.92
CA LEU A 21 -7.82 -19.25 17.29
C LEU A 21 -7.41 -17.79 17.50
N LEU A 22 -6.25 -17.36 16.98
CA LEU A 22 -5.82 -15.96 17.04
C LEU A 22 -6.79 -15.08 16.25
N ALA A 23 -7.22 -15.50 15.05
CA ALA A 23 -8.20 -14.77 14.25
C ALA A 23 -9.54 -14.60 14.98
N MET A 24 -10.01 -15.63 15.68
CA MET A 24 -11.20 -15.56 16.54
C MET A 24 -11.02 -14.55 17.68
N HIS A 25 -9.88 -14.58 18.36
CA HIS A 25 -9.57 -13.62 19.43
C HIS A 25 -9.47 -12.18 18.88
N LEU A 26 -8.87 -11.97 17.72
CA LEU A 26 -8.83 -10.68 17.04
C LEU A 26 -10.24 -10.19 16.70
N GLY A 27 -11.13 -11.09 16.26
CA GLY A 27 -12.54 -10.80 16.04
C GLY A 27 -13.27 -10.38 17.31
N GLN A 28 -13.04 -11.06 18.42
CA GLN A 28 -13.62 -10.73 19.73
C GLN A 28 -13.12 -9.38 20.25
N ALA A 29 -11.81 -9.22 20.35
CA ALA A 29 -11.20 -8.01 20.92
C ALA A 29 -11.40 -6.79 20.00
N GLY A 30 -11.23 -6.97 18.68
CA GLY A 30 -11.45 -5.91 17.69
C GLY A 30 -12.89 -5.42 17.68
N ALA A 31 -13.86 -6.34 17.63
CA ALA A 31 -15.27 -5.98 17.73
C ALA A 31 -15.58 -5.20 19.03
N TYR A 32 -15.05 -5.66 20.16
CA TYR A 32 -15.28 -4.98 21.45
C TYR A 32 -14.67 -3.58 21.48
N VAL A 33 -13.39 -3.43 21.12
CA VAL A 33 -12.68 -2.13 21.19
C VAL A 33 -13.30 -1.10 20.25
N LEU A 34 -13.63 -1.50 19.02
CA LEU A 34 -14.15 -0.60 17.98
C LEU A 34 -15.61 -0.20 18.21
N THR A 35 -16.34 -0.91 19.08
CA THR A 35 -17.78 -0.72 19.19
C THR A 35 -18.28 -0.55 20.63
N LYS A 36 -17.38 -0.54 21.63
CA LYS A 36 -17.74 -0.45 23.05
C LYS A 36 -18.52 0.81 23.44
N GLU A 37 -18.41 1.88 22.65
CA GLU A 37 -19.11 3.15 22.88
C GLU A 37 -20.40 3.27 22.06
N ASN A 38 -20.74 2.26 21.25
CA ASN A 38 -21.92 2.30 20.40
C ASN A 38 -23.18 1.97 21.19
N GLU A 39 -24.24 2.76 20.99
CA GLU A 39 -25.58 2.50 21.56
C GLU A 39 -26.40 1.47 20.76
N HIS A 40 -25.97 1.16 19.53
CA HIS A 40 -26.60 0.20 18.63
C HIS A 40 -25.82 -1.12 18.54
N LYS A 41 -26.45 -2.15 18.00
CA LYS A 41 -25.79 -3.43 17.73
C LYS A 41 -24.76 -3.28 16.62
N PRO A 42 -23.45 -3.50 16.92
CA PRO A 42 -22.41 -3.17 15.97
C PRO A 42 -22.40 -4.09 14.74
N THR A 43 -21.88 -3.57 13.65
CA THR A 43 -21.71 -4.32 12.40
C THR A 43 -20.28 -4.15 11.88
N ILE A 44 -19.61 -5.25 11.57
CA ILE A 44 -18.26 -5.30 11.03
C ILE A 44 -18.30 -5.87 9.62
N MET A 45 -17.68 -5.18 8.66
CA MET A 45 -17.48 -5.70 7.31
C MET A 45 -16.20 -6.52 7.26
N VAL A 46 -16.23 -7.64 6.54
CA VAL A 46 -15.05 -8.52 6.35
C VAL A 46 -14.89 -8.84 4.88
N GLY A 47 -13.73 -8.52 4.32
CA GLY A 47 -13.29 -8.91 2.99
C GLY A 47 -11.96 -9.66 3.04
N CYS A 48 -11.58 -10.32 1.96
CA CYS A 48 -10.31 -11.04 1.87
C CYS A 48 -9.69 -10.91 0.47
N ASP A 49 -8.39 -11.23 0.37
CA ASP A 49 -7.75 -11.51 -0.90
C ASP A 49 -8.01 -12.97 -1.35
N THR A 50 -7.30 -13.42 -2.35
CA THR A 50 -7.52 -14.74 -2.99
C THR A 50 -6.84 -15.90 -2.29
N ARG A 51 -6.11 -15.71 -1.18
CA ARG A 51 -5.38 -16.77 -0.47
C ARG A 51 -6.31 -17.86 0.03
N ILE A 52 -5.94 -19.11 -0.14
CA ILE A 52 -6.70 -20.27 0.34
C ILE A 52 -6.98 -20.22 1.86
N SER A 53 -6.07 -19.62 2.63
CA SER A 53 -6.24 -19.43 4.07
C SER A 53 -7.26 -18.33 4.44
N GLY A 54 -7.73 -17.53 3.45
CA GLY A 54 -8.66 -16.42 3.64
C GLY A 54 -9.97 -16.85 4.28
N ASP A 55 -10.63 -17.85 3.73
CA ASP A 55 -11.91 -18.34 4.25
C ASP A 55 -11.81 -18.86 5.69
N MET A 56 -10.75 -19.61 6.00
CA MET A 56 -10.51 -20.13 7.34
C MET A 56 -10.39 -18.99 8.37
N LEU A 57 -9.57 -17.99 8.06
CA LEU A 57 -9.33 -16.86 8.97
C LEU A 57 -10.53 -15.92 9.06
N ALA A 58 -11.21 -15.64 7.94
CA ALA A 58 -12.41 -14.81 7.91
C ALA A 58 -13.55 -15.42 8.73
N ASN A 59 -13.81 -16.73 8.56
CA ASN A 59 -14.85 -17.42 9.32
C ASN A 59 -14.53 -17.44 10.83
N ALA A 60 -13.27 -17.68 11.21
CA ALA A 60 -12.86 -17.66 12.61
C ALA A 60 -13.03 -16.25 13.23
N LEU A 61 -12.59 -15.21 12.52
CA LEU A 61 -12.73 -13.81 12.96
C LEU A 61 -14.21 -13.43 13.11
N MET A 62 -15.05 -13.75 12.12
CA MET A 62 -16.48 -13.45 12.17
C MET A 62 -17.18 -14.21 13.30
N ALA A 63 -16.82 -15.46 13.56
CA ALA A 63 -17.33 -16.22 14.71
C ALA A 63 -16.96 -15.52 16.03
N GLY A 64 -15.73 -15.05 16.15
CA GLY A 64 -15.26 -14.23 17.27
C GLY A 64 -16.08 -12.96 17.46
N ALA A 65 -16.25 -12.16 16.43
CA ALA A 65 -17.04 -10.93 16.46
C ALA A 65 -18.52 -11.19 16.82
N CYS A 66 -19.13 -12.21 16.23
CA CYS A 66 -20.50 -12.61 16.54
C CYS A 66 -20.66 -13.07 17.99
N SER A 67 -19.66 -13.73 18.57
CA SER A 67 -19.70 -14.22 19.96
C SER A 67 -19.75 -13.10 20.99
N VAL A 68 -19.26 -11.91 20.67
CA VAL A 68 -19.33 -10.71 21.50
C VAL A 68 -20.48 -9.76 21.14
N GLY A 69 -21.36 -10.18 20.22
CA GLY A 69 -22.60 -9.48 19.90
C GLY A 69 -22.56 -8.64 18.59
N ALA A 70 -21.42 -8.50 17.94
CA ALA A 70 -21.34 -7.77 16.68
C ALA A 70 -21.92 -8.58 15.51
N ASN A 71 -22.64 -7.92 14.60
CA ASN A 71 -22.99 -8.51 13.30
C ASN A 71 -21.75 -8.45 12.38
N CYS A 72 -21.70 -9.38 11.42
CA CYS A 72 -20.73 -9.33 10.33
C CYS A 72 -21.39 -9.25 8.97
N VAL A 73 -20.77 -8.50 8.05
CA VAL A 73 -21.12 -8.48 6.63
C VAL A 73 -19.91 -8.99 5.86
N TYR A 74 -20.00 -10.19 5.32
CA TYR A 74 -18.93 -10.78 4.50
C TYR A 74 -19.13 -10.37 3.04
N VAL A 75 -18.10 -9.77 2.45
CA VAL A 75 -18.12 -9.26 1.07
C VAL A 75 -17.25 -10.10 0.11
N GLY A 76 -16.65 -11.19 0.61
CA GLY A 76 -15.85 -12.11 -0.19
C GLY A 76 -14.50 -11.56 -0.60
N VAL A 77 -14.00 -12.03 -1.75
CA VAL A 77 -12.75 -11.57 -2.32
C VAL A 77 -12.94 -10.20 -2.95
N ILE A 78 -12.22 -9.20 -2.42
CA ILE A 78 -12.32 -7.80 -2.83
C ILE A 78 -11.02 -7.06 -2.46
N PRO A 79 -10.60 -6.02 -3.20
CA PRO A 79 -9.44 -5.18 -2.85
C PRO A 79 -9.51 -4.57 -1.45
N THR A 80 -8.35 -4.42 -0.82
CA THR A 80 -8.22 -3.70 0.47
C THR A 80 -8.87 -2.31 0.43
N PRO A 81 -8.61 -1.45 -0.59
CA PRO A 81 -9.26 -0.14 -0.67
C PRO A 81 -10.78 -0.20 -0.83
N ALA A 82 -11.31 -1.27 -1.42
CA ALA A 82 -12.76 -1.46 -1.51
C ALA A 82 -13.39 -1.63 -0.12
N VAL A 83 -12.76 -2.40 0.77
CA VAL A 83 -13.26 -2.55 2.15
C VAL A 83 -13.22 -1.22 2.89
N ALA A 84 -12.12 -0.44 2.77
CA ALA A 84 -12.02 0.88 3.40
C ALA A 84 -13.16 1.81 2.92
N TYR A 85 -13.37 1.91 1.62
CA TYR A 85 -14.44 2.72 1.02
C TYR A 85 -15.85 2.26 1.45
N LEU A 86 -16.13 0.96 1.34
CA LEU A 86 -17.45 0.39 1.62
C LEU A 86 -17.79 0.44 3.12
N THR A 87 -16.81 0.35 4.00
CA THR A 87 -17.00 0.55 5.45
C THR A 87 -17.66 1.88 5.73
N LYS A 88 -17.10 2.96 5.18
CA LYS A 88 -17.66 4.30 5.28
C LYS A 88 -19.01 4.43 4.56
N LYS A 89 -19.13 3.90 3.33
CA LYS A 89 -20.34 4.00 2.51
C LYS A 89 -21.54 3.31 3.15
N TYR A 90 -21.35 2.12 3.71
CA TYR A 90 -22.43 1.36 4.35
C TYR A 90 -22.65 1.76 5.82
N LYS A 91 -21.85 2.69 6.32
CA LYS A 91 -21.92 3.15 7.71
C LYS A 91 -21.85 1.99 8.71
N VAL A 92 -20.99 1.02 8.43
CA VAL A 92 -20.67 -0.04 9.38
C VAL A 92 -19.61 0.46 10.36
N ASP A 93 -19.53 -0.13 11.53
CA ASP A 93 -18.71 0.37 12.63
C ASP A 93 -17.21 0.09 12.46
N ALA A 94 -16.89 -0.95 11.69
CA ALA A 94 -15.51 -1.31 11.35
C ALA A 94 -15.44 -2.10 10.05
N GLY A 95 -14.26 -2.05 9.40
CA GLY A 95 -13.87 -2.91 8.29
C GLY A 95 -12.71 -3.81 8.67
N VAL A 96 -12.67 -5.01 8.11
CA VAL A 96 -11.56 -5.95 8.28
C VAL A 96 -11.19 -6.53 6.93
N VAL A 97 -9.89 -6.57 6.63
CA VAL A 97 -9.34 -7.24 5.46
C VAL A 97 -8.45 -8.40 5.89
N ILE A 98 -8.67 -9.55 5.30
CA ILE A 98 -7.84 -10.74 5.46
C ILE A 98 -6.88 -10.80 4.27
N SER A 99 -5.67 -10.32 4.44
CA SER A 99 -4.63 -10.27 3.41
C SER A 99 -3.24 -10.01 3.98
N ALA A 100 -2.22 -10.51 3.28
CA ALA A 100 -0.82 -10.17 3.52
C ALA A 100 -0.19 -9.40 2.34
N SER A 101 -1.01 -8.68 1.53
CA SER A 101 -0.57 -7.84 0.41
C SER A 101 0.32 -8.62 -0.57
N HIS A 102 1.55 -8.19 -0.77
CA HIS A 102 2.51 -8.79 -1.73
C HIS A 102 3.28 -10.02 -1.21
N ASN A 103 3.02 -10.46 0.03
CA ASN A 103 3.71 -11.65 0.56
C ASN A 103 3.32 -12.94 -0.18
N PRO A 104 4.16 -13.98 -0.17
CA PRO A 104 3.81 -15.31 -0.68
C PRO A 104 2.56 -15.91 -0.01
N VAL A 105 2.00 -16.97 -0.62
CA VAL A 105 0.70 -17.55 -0.22
C VAL A 105 0.68 -18.13 1.19
N GLU A 106 1.81 -18.56 1.72
CA GLU A 106 1.96 -19.11 3.08
C GLU A 106 1.60 -18.07 4.15
N PHE A 107 1.81 -16.79 3.86
CA PHE A 107 1.48 -15.70 4.77
C PHE A 107 0.02 -15.28 4.62
N ASN A 108 -0.55 -14.77 5.70
CA ASN A 108 -1.78 -14.00 5.67
C ASN A 108 -1.73 -12.89 6.73
N GLY A 109 -2.73 -12.02 6.74
CA GLY A 109 -2.79 -10.90 7.68
C GLY A 109 -4.23 -10.52 8.01
N ILE A 110 -4.40 -9.77 9.09
CA ILE A 110 -5.67 -9.21 9.51
C ILE A 110 -5.46 -7.73 9.76
N LYS A 111 -6.09 -6.90 8.92
CA LYS A 111 -6.03 -5.44 8.96
C LYS A 111 -7.38 -4.90 9.38
N PHE A 112 -7.39 -3.93 10.29
CA PHE A 112 -8.61 -3.27 10.75
C PHE A 112 -8.72 -1.84 10.23
N PHE A 113 -9.96 -1.45 9.94
CA PHE A 113 -10.35 -0.07 9.62
C PHE A 113 -11.45 0.38 10.59
N ASP A 114 -11.40 1.65 10.98
CA ASP A 114 -12.48 2.28 11.75
C ASP A 114 -13.72 2.50 10.87
N GLY A 115 -14.83 2.95 11.46
CA GLY A 115 -16.08 3.22 10.75
C GLY A 115 -15.99 4.32 9.67
N ASN A 116 -14.90 5.09 9.64
CA ASN A 116 -14.59 6.07 8.60
C ASN A 116 -13.71 5.51 7.50
N GLY A 117 -13.31 4.24 7.59
CA GLY A 117 -12.45 3.56 6.62
C GLY A 117 -10.96 3.87 6.77
N TYR A 118 -10.52 4.42 7.90
CA TYR A 118 -9.10 4.64 8.20
C TYR A 118 -8.50 3.46 8.95
N LYS A 119 -7.20 3.18 8.74
CA LYS A 119 -6.45 2.24 9.58
C LYS A 119 -6.50 2.66 11.04
N LEU A 120 -6.48 1.68 11.96
CA LEU A 120 -6.56 1.96 13.38
C LEU A 120 -5.35 2.76 13.89
N PRO A 121 -5.57 3.68 14.85
CA PRO A 121 -4.48 4.26 15.64
C PRO A 121 -3.78 3.20 16.51
N ASP A 122 -2.46 3.37 16.77
CA ASP A 122 -1.67 2.47 17.63
C ASP A 122 -2.33 2.19 18.98
N ALA A 123 -2.94 3.20 19.59
CA ALA A 123 -3.60 3.05 20.88
C ALA A 123 -4.75 2.03 20.87
N MET A 124 -5.51 1.96 19.76
CA MET A 124 -6.57 0.96 19.61
C MET A 124 -6.00 -0.43 19.34
N GLU A 125 -4.95 -0.53 18.52
CA GLU A 125 -4.24 -1.79 18.28
C GLU A 125 -3.63 -2.34 19.58
N ASP A 126 -3.00 -1.48 20.37
CA ASP A 126 -2.44 -1.84 21.69
C ASP A 126 -3.53 -2.29 22.69
N GLU A 127 -4.71 -1.68 22.66
CA GLU A 127 -5.86 -2.10 23.48
C GLU A 127 -6.37 -3.48 23.04
N ILE A 128 -6.49 -3.75 21.74
CA ILE A 128 -6.86 -5.07 21.20
C ILE A 128 -5.84 -6.12 21.64
N GLU A 129 -4.55 -5.84 21.48
CA GLU A 129 -3.48 -6.74 21.88
C GLU A 129 -3.49 -7.02 23.40
N ALA A 130 -3.67 -5.99 24.21
CA ALA A 130 -3.74 -6.12 25.67
C ALA A 130 -4.91 -7.00 26.10
N LEU A 131 -6.09 -6.87 25.48
CA LEU A 131 -7.23 -7.73 25.73
C LEU A 131 -6.94 -9.19 25.42
N ILE A 132 -6.34 -9.47 24.26
CA ILE A 132 -5.99 -10.84 23.85
C ILE A 132 -4.97 -11.45 24.81
N ARG A 133 -3.90 -10.72 25.16
CA ARG A 133 -2.85 -11.21 26.07
C ARG A 133 -3.35 -11.48 27.50
N ASN A 134 -4.37 -10.77 27.94
CA ASN A 134 -4.98 -10.94 29.26
C ASN A 134 -6.20 -11.87 29.25
N ASN A 135 -6.43 -12.67 28.20
CA ASN A 135 -7.59 -13.56 28.07
C ASN A 135 -8.94 -12.84 28.18
N MET A 136 -9.03 -11.58 27.75
CA MET A 136 -10.26 -10.81 27.58
C MET A 136 -11.19 -10.73 28.80
N PRO A 137 -10.70 -10.39 30.00
CA PRO A 137 -11.49 -10.48 31.24
C PRO A 137 -12.68 -9.52 31.27
N SER A 138 -12.67 -8.46 30.46
CA SER A 138 -13.70 -7.41 30.43
C SER A 138 -14.82 -7.70 29.44
N ILE A 139 -14.66 -8.69 28.56
CA ILE A 139 -15.63 -8.97 27.50
C ILE A 139 -16.76 -9.85 28.03
N LYS A 140 -18.00 -9.34 27.90
CA LYS A 140 -19.20 -10.12 28.21
C LYS A 140 -19.70 -10.80 26.94
N PHE A 141 -19.98 -12.07 27.04
CA PHE A 141 -20.53 -12.87 25.94
C PHE A 141 -22.07 -12.89 26.06
N PRO A 142 -22.78 -12.24 25.12
CA PRO A 142 -24.23 -12.22 25.12
C PRO A 142 -24.82 -13.58 24.76
N ILE A 143 -26.02 -13.84 25.21
CA ILE A 143 -26.79 -15.06 24.92
C ILE A 143 -28.04 -14.76 24.10
N GLY A 144 -28.57 -15.78 23.43
CA GLY A 144 -29.84 -15.69 22.68
C GLY A 144 -29.81 -14.59 21.61
N PRO A 145 -30.76 -13.65 21.60
CA PRO A 145 -30.84 -12.58 20.60
C PRO A 145 -29.65 -11.61 20.61
N GLY A 146 -28.85 -11.61 21.67
CA GLY A 146 -27.65 -10.79 21.79
C GLY A 146 -26.51 -11.24 20.87
N VAL A 147 -26.44 -12.50 20.49
CA VAL A 147 -25.40 -13.03 19.57
C VAL A 147 -25.49 -12.37 18.21
N GLY A 148 -24.35 -12.11 17.60
CA GLY A 148 -24.25 -11.51 16.27
C GLY A 148 -24.71 -12.45 15.13
N LYS A 149 -24.94 -11.87 13.95
CA LYS A 149 -25.31 -12.61 12.74
C LYS A 149 -24.36 -12.29 11.61
N ILE A 150 -24.07 -13.28 10.75
CA ILE A 150 -23.32 -13.09 9.52
C ILE A 150 -24.30 -12.90 8.36
N LYS A 151 -24.08 -11.88 7.55
CA LYS A 151 -24.75 -11.66 6.26
C LYS A 151 -23.70 -11.70 5.16
N TYR A 152 -24.06 -12.27 4.03
CA TYR A 152 -23.25 -12.29 2.82
C TYR A 152 -23.77 -11.23 1.87
N ARG A 153 -22.84 -10.45 1.29
CA ARG A 153 -23.18 -9.41 0.33
C ARG A 153 -22.36 -9.61 -0.95
N THR A 154 -23.04 -9.77 -2.07
CA THR A 154 -22.47 -10.15 -3.37
C THR A 154 -22.27 -8.97 -4.32
N ASP A 155 -22.92 -7.82 -4.05
CA ASP A 155 -22.89 -6.60 -4.88
C ASP A 155 -21.78 -5.61 -4.50
N ALA A 156 -20.93 -5.97 -3.55
CA ALA A 156 -19.88 -5.09 -3.03
C ALA A 156 -18.81 -4.75 -4.10
N ARG A 157 -18.49 -5.70 -4.98
CA ARG A 157 -17.53 -5.49 -6.07
C ARG A 157 -18.02 -4.45 -7.07
N GLU A 158 -19.25 -4.58 -7.52
CA GLU A 158 -19.91 -3.65 -8.45
C GLU A 158 -20.05 -2.26 -7.84
N GLU A 159 -20.32 -2.17 -6.54
CA GLU A 159 -20.38 -0.88 -5.85
C GLU A 159 -19.03 -0.17 -5.76
N TYR A 160 -17.95 -0.95 -5.60
CA TYR A 160 -16.58 -0.39 -5.64
C TYR A 160 -16.19 0.01 -7.07
N ILE A 161 -16.48 -0.81 -8.08
CA ILE A 161 -16.27 -0.47 -9.51
C ILE A 161 -16.98 0.84 -9.83
N ASN A 162 -18.24 0.94 -9.49
CA ASN A 162 -19.03 2.15 -9.69
C ASN A 162 -18.48 3.38 -8.95
N HIS A 163 -17.82 3.19 -7.81
CA HIS A 163 -17.13 4.27 -7.13
C HIS A 163 -15.90 4.72 -7.91
N ALA A 164 -15.03 3.78 -8.27
CA ALA A 164 -13.82 4.06 -9.01
C ALA A 164 -14.11 4.74 -10.35
N MET A 165 -15.10 4.28 -11.10
CA MET A 165 -15.51 4.91 -12.36
C MET A 165 -15.99 6.36 -12.18
N ARG A 166 -16.62 6.68 -11.04
CA ARG A 166 -17.08 8.06 -10.76
C ARG A 166 -15.98 9.02 -10.32
N ALA A 167 -14.84 8.50 -9.90
CA ALA A 167 -13.68 9.31 -9.52
C ALA A 167 -13.03 9.99 -10.72
N VAL A 168 -13.21 9.42 -11.92
CA VAL A 168 -12.64 9.92 -13.17
C VAL A 168 -13.74 10.17 -14.20
N ASN A 169 -13.43 11.05 -15.17
CA ASN A 169 -14.28 11.27 -16.33
C ASN A 169 -13.48 10.90 -17.59
N VAL A 170 -13.35 9.60 -17.84
CA VAL A 170 -12.49 9.07 -18.91
C VAL A 170 -13.22 8.04 -19.75
N ASP A 171 -13.02 8.09 -21.05
CA ASP A 171 -13.40 7.04 -22.01
C ASP A 171 -12.11 6.39 -22.51
N LEU A 172 -11.95 5.09 -22.23
CA LEU A 172 -10.76 4.32 -22.59
C LEU A 172 -10.86 3.68 -23.97
N THR A 173 -11.89 4.02 -24.76
CA THR A 173 -12.06 3.51 -26.14
C THR A 173 -10.80 3.82 -26.97
N GLY A 174 -10.24 2.78 -27.58
CA GLY A 174 -9.01 2.87 -28.36
C GLY A 174 -7.73 2.61 -27.59
N LEU A 175 -7.77 2.53 -26.26
CA LEU A 175 -6.61 2.10 -25.48
C LEU A 175 -6.59 0.56 -25.31
N LYS A 176 -5.45 -0.03 -25.63
CA LYS A 176 -5.14 -1.43 -25.30
C LYS A 176 -4.32 -1.48 -24.03
N ILE A 177 -4.82 -2.18 -23.02
CA ILE A 177 -4.27 -2.20 -21.67
C ILE A 177 -3.95 -3.65 -21.30
N VAL A 178 -2.72 -3.94 -20.88
CA VAL A 178 -2.38 -5.22 -20.25
C VAL A 178 -2.48 -5.06 -18.74
N VAL A 179 -3.19 -5.95 -18.07
CA VAL A 179 -3.41 -5.90 -16.62
C VAL A 179 -2.86 -7.16 -15.98
N ASP A 180 -1.89 -7.01 -15.08
CA ASP A 180 -1.41 -8.06 -14.19
C ASP A 180 -2.13 -7.94 -12.86
N CYS A 181 -2.98 -8.92 -12.55
CA CYS A 181 -3.79 -8.96 -11.35
C CYS A 181 -3.11 -9.65 -10.15
N ALA A 182 -1.84 -10.06 -10.28
CA ALA A 182 -1.08 -10.77 -9.24
C ALA A 182 -1.78 -12.04 -8.72
N GLU A 183 -2.70 -12.64 -9.48
CA GLU A 183 -3.64 -13.67 -9.01
C GLU A 183 -4.35 -13.24 -7.70
N GLY A 184 -4.49 -11.93 -7.50
CA GLY A 184 -4.96 -11.27 -6.29
C GLY A 184 -6.37 -10.70 -6.40
N ALA A 185 -6.71 -9.84 -5.45
CA ALA A 185 -8.07 -9.31 -5.26
C ALA A 185 -8.56 -8.37 -6.40
N SER A 186 -7.64 -7.86 -7.22
CA SER A 186 -7.95 -7.04 -8.40
C SER A 186 -8.52 -7.81 -9.59
N PHE A 187 -8.42 -9.16 -9.58
CA PHE A 187 -8.69 -10.04 -10.73
C PHE A 187 -10.05 -9.79 -11.41
N TYR A 188 -11.05 -9.38 -10.66
CA TYR A 188 -12.37 -9.04 -11.17
C TYR A 188 -12.57 -7.51 -11.27
N THR A 189 -12.34 -6.79 -10.17
CA THR A 189 -12.72 -5.37 -10.07
C THR A 189 -11.96 -4.48 -11.03
N SER A 190 -10.66 -4.66 -11.18
CA SER A 190 -9.85 -3.83 -12.07
C SER A 190 -10.11 -4.16 -13.54
N VAL A 191 -10.26 -5.45 -13.88
CA VAL A 191 -10.51 -5.89 -15.25
C VAL A 191 -11.87 -5.41 -15.75
N GLU A 192 -12.92 -5.60 -14.95
CA GLU A 192 -14.27 -5.19 -15.35
C GLU A 192 -14.41 -3.67 -15.39
N CYS A 193 -13.87 -2.94 -14.41
CA CYS A 193 -13.87 -1.48 -14.42
C CYS A 193 -13.27 -0.89 -15.71
N LEU A 194 -12.09 -1.39 -16.12
CA LEU A 194 -11.41 -0.92 -17.33
C LEU A 194 -12.18 -1.26 -18.61
N LYS A 195 -12.82 -2.43 -18.66
CA LYS A 195 -13.69 -2.82 -19.78
C LYS A 195 -14.96 -1.96 -19.85
N GLU A 196 -15.61 -1.70 -18.72
CA GLU A 196 -16.82 -0.86 -18.67
C GLU A 196 -16.53 0.58 -19.11
N LEU A 197 -15.30 1.06 -18.89
CA LEU A 197 -14.81 2.35 -19.42
C LEU A 197 -14.39 2.30 -20.90
N GLY A 198 -14.58 1.18 -21.61
CA GLY A 198 -14.30 1.05 -23.03
C GLY A 198 -12.89 0.55 -23.39
N GLY A 199 -12.06 0.22 -22.42
CA GLY A 199 -10.67 -0.25 -22.66
C GLY A 199 -10.62 -1.66 -23.29
N SER A 200 -9.67 -1.86 -24.20
CA SER A 200 -9.34 -3.19 -24.73
C SER A 200 -8.37 -3.89 -23.76
N VAL A 201 -8.89 -4.71 -22.85
CA VAL A 201 -8.12 -5.29 -21.75
C VAL A 201 -7.60 -6.70 -22.07
N VAL A 202 -6.30 -6.88 -21.90
CA VAL A 202 -5.63 -8.19 -21.88
C VAL A 202 -5.22 -8.47 -20.42
N ALA A 203 -5.93 -9.34 -19.73
CA ALA A 203 -5.61 -9.69 -18.36
C ALA A 203 -4.63 -10.88 -18.31
N ILE A 204 -3.61 -10.77 -17.47
CA ILE A 204 -2.67 -11.84 -17.10
C ILE A 204 -2.73 -12.04 -15.59
N HIS A 205 -2.32 -13.21 -15.10
CA HIS A 205 -2.37 -13.58 -13.68
C HIS A 205 -3.73 -13.21 -13.03
N ASN A 206 -4.79 -13.63 -13.71
CA ASN A 206 -6.17 -13.26 -13.36
C ASN A 206 -7.10 -14.50 -13.18
N ASN A 207 -6.50 -15.63 -12.86
CA ASN A 207 -7.22 -16.88 -12.58
C ASN A 207 -6.77 -17.45 -11.22
N PRO A 208 -7.10 -16.78 -10.11
CA PRO A 208 -6.66 -17.20 -8.79
C PRO A 208 -7.22 -18.56 -8.40
N ASP A 209 -6.33 -19.47 -7.95
CA ASP A 209 -6.70 -20.80 -7.47
C ASP A 209 -6.58 -20.97 -5.94
N GLY A 210 -6.22 -19.89 -5.25
CA GLY A 210 -6.00 -19.84 -3.81
C GLY A 210 -4.56 -20.08 -3.39
N THR A 211 -3.70 -20.58 -4.28
CA THR A 211 -2.31 -20.93 -3.98
C THR A 211 -1.29 -20.18 -4.82
N ASN A 212 -1.73 -19.49 -5.86
CA ASN A 212 -0.89 -18.82 -6.86
C ASN A 212 -0.74 -17.30 -6.69
N ILE A 213 -1.33 -16.68 -5.66
CA ILE A 213 -1.22 -15.23 -5.41
C ILE A 213 0.24 -14.79 -5.30
N ASN A 214 0.60 -13.69 -6.01
CA ASN A 214 1.95 -13.11 -6.07
C ASN A 214 3.06 -14.07 -6.55
N ALA A 215 2.72 -15.21 -7.13
CA ALA A 215 3.70 -16.19 -7.58
C ALA A 215 4.38 -15.72 -8.88
N ASN A 216 5.51 -15.03 -8.77
CA ASN A 216 6.27 -14.44 -9.88
C ASN A 216 5.42 -13.50 -10.77
N CYS A 217 4.53 -12.73 -10.18
CA CYS A 217 3.62 -11.83 -10.89
C CYS A 217 3.31 -10.57 -10.06
N GLY A 218 2.56 -9.65 -10.66
CA GLY A 218 2.12 -8.41 -10.05
C GLY A 218 3.24 -7.39 -9.88
N SER A 219 3.00 -6.39 -9.02
CA SER A 219 3.89 -5.24 -8.85
C SER A 219 5.28 -5.53 -8.32
N THR A 220 5.55 -6.75 -7.83
CA THR A 220 6.87 -7.19 -7.35
C THR A 220 7.66 -8.01 -8.38
N HIS A 221 7.03 -8.41 -9.48
CA HIS A 221 7.61 -9.19 -10.58
C HIS A 221 7.06 -8.70 -11.92
N MET A 222 7.70 -7.68 -12.48
CA MET A 222 7.19 -6.93 -13.63
C MET A 222 7.57 -7.51 -14.99
N GLU A 223 8.46 -8.51 -15.03
CA GLU A 223 9.13 -8.97 -16.25
C GLU A 223 8.14 -9.52 -17.29
N GLU A 224 7.13 -10.28 -16.84
CA GLU A 224 6.12 -10.81 -17.76
C GLU A 224 5.20 -9.70 -18.28
N LEU A 225 4.78 -8.77 -17.42
CA LEU A 225 3.99 -7.62 -17.85
C LEU A 225 4.75 -6.76 -18.88
N GLN A 226 6.04 -6.47 -18.65
CA GLN A 226 6.87 -5.72 -19.59
C GLN A 226 6.92 -6.39 -20.97
N ALA A 227 7.21 -7.70 -20.99
CA ALA A 227 7.25 -8.48 -22.23
C ALA A 227 5.88 -8.52 -22.92
N ARG A 228 4.79 -8.67 -22.13
CA ARG A 228 3.43 -8.77 -22.65
C ARG A 228 2.94 -7.45 -23.25
N VAL A 229 3.26 -6.31 -22.64
CA VAL A 229 2.93 -4.97 -23.19
C VAL A 229 3.53 -4.80 -24.57
N VAL A 230 4.82 -5.11 -24.73
CA VAL A 230 5.52 -5.01 -26.02
C VAL A 230 4.96 -5.99 -27.05
N TYR A 231 4.73 -7.25 -26.65
CA TYR A 231 4.17 -8.28 -27.53
C TYR A 231 2.79 -7.92 -28.06
N GLU A 232 1.91 -7.45 -27.17
CA GLU A 232 0.53 -7.05 -27.48
C GLU A 232 0.47 -5.69 -28.21
N LYS A 233 1.58 -4.97 -28.29
CA LYS A 233 1.61 -3.56 -28.73
C LYS A 233 0.59 -2.72 -27.94
N ALA A 234 0.52 -2.94 -26.65
CA ALA A 234 -0.40 -2.24 -25.79
C ALA A 234 0.07 -0.80 -25.51
N ASN A 235 -0.87 0.06 -25.17
CA ASN A 235 -0.57 1.45 -24.83
C ASN A 235 0.02 1.58 -23.43
N VAL A 236 -0.32 0.62 -22.54
CA VAL A 236 0.10 0.63 -21.14
C VAL A 236 -0.07 -0.74 -20.52
N GLY A 237 0.78 -1.08 -19.55
CA GLY A 237 0.64 -2.18 -18.62
C GLY A 237 0.34 -1.66 -17.21
N LEU A 238 -0.48 -2.38 -16.47
CA LEU A 238 -0.86 -2.07 -15.09
C LEU A 238 -0.62 -3.31 -14.23
N ALA A 239 0.21 -3.20 -13.19
CA ALA A 239 0.48 -4.29 -12.26
C ALA A 239 -0.01 -3.93 -10.86
N PHE A 240 -0.90 -4.76 -10.33
CA PHE A 240 -1.37 -4.69 -8.95
C PHE A 240 -0.55 -5.61 -8.04
N ASP A 241 -0.65 -5.42 -6.74
CA ASP A 241 -0.24 -6.43 -5.77
C ASP A 241 -1.44 -7.26 -5.29
N GLY A 242 -1.20 -8.25 -4.42
CA GLY A 242 -2.19 -9.24 -4.06
C GLY A 242 -3.49 -8.71 -3.48
N ASP A 243 -3.48 -7.57 -2.77
CA ASP A 243 -4.69 -6.93 -2.22
C ASP A 243 -5.04 -5.60 -2.92
N ALA A 244 -4.33 -5.30 -4.01
CA ALA A 244 -4.60 -4.21 -4.94
C ALA A 244 -4.61 -2.80 -4.30
N ASP A 245 -3.85 -2.62 -3.23
CA ASP A 245 -3.63 -1.29 -2.64
C ASP A 245 -2.47 -0.54 -3.31
N ARG A 246 -1.75 -1.21 -4.25
CA ARG A 246 -0.62 -0.68 -5.03
C ARG A 246 -0.84 -0.80 -6.51
N LEU A 247 -0.19 0.11 -7.24
CA LEU A 247 -0.07 0.09 -8.69
C LEU A 247 1.35 0.45 -9.13
N LEU A 248 1.93 -0.37 -10.00
CA LEU A 248 3.02 0.03 -10.89
C LEU A 248 2.54 -0.04 -12.34
N ALA A 249 3.12 0.77 -13.21
CA ALA A 249 2.75 0.77 -14.63
C ALA A 249 3.95 0.40 -15.51
N VAL A 250 3.65 0.07 -16.77
CA VAL A 250 4.63 -0.19 -17.83
C VAL A 250 4.22 0.63 -19.05
N ASP A 251 5.17 1.40 -19.60
CA ASP A 251 4.95 2.17 -20.82
C ASP A 251 4.88 1.26 -22.06
N GLU A 252 4.48 1.82 -23.19
CA GLU A 252 4.35 1.11 -24.48
C GLU A 252 5.67 0.52 -25.01
N ASN A 253 6.81 0.91 -24.43
CA ASN A 253 8.15 0.39 -24.78
C ASN A 253 8.62 -0.71 -23.82
N GLY A 254 7.84 -1.04 -22.78
CA GLY A 254 8.19 -2.04 -21.77
C GLY A 254 8.99 -1.49 -20.59
N ASN A 255 9.09 -0.17 -20.40
CA ASN A 255 9.77 0.42 -19.26
C ASN A 255 8.80 0.56 -18.08
N ILE A 256 9.30 0.29 -16.87
CA ILE A 256 8.54 0.46 -15.63
C ILE A 256 8.34 1.94 -15.35
N VAL A 257 7.13 2.28 -14.93
CA VAL A 257 6.74 3.59 -14.38
C VAL A 257 6.28 3.35 -12.95
N ASP A 258 7.11 3.75 -12.00
CA ASP A 258 6.89 3.47 -10.58
C ASP A 258 5.93 4.46 -9.90
N GLY A 259 5.68 4.27 -8.60
CA GLY A 259 4.76 5.12 -7.84
C GLY A 259 5.17 6.59 -7.80
N ASP A 260 6.46 6.89 -7.74
CA ASP A 260 6.95 8.28 -7.78
C ASP A 260 6.64 8.93 -9.13
N GLN A 261 6.88 8.20 -10.24
CA GLN A 261 6.56 8.68 -11.58
C GLN A 261 5.06 8.83 -11.80
N ILE A 262 4.24 7.89 -11.29
CA ILE A 262 2.77 7.99 -11.34
C ILE A 262 2.30 9.24 -10.59
N MET A 263 2.78 9.45 -9.36
CA MET A 263 2.45 10.64 -8.58
C MET A 263 2.95 11.93 -9.24
N ALA A 264 4.11 11.91 -9.88
CA ALA A 264 4.64 13.05 -10.64
C ALA A 264 3.75 13.42 -11.82
N ILE A 265 3.34 12.42 -12.61
CA ILE A 265 2.45 12.60 -13.76
C ILE A 265 1.09 13.14 -13.31
N VAL A 266 0.44 12.42 -12.40
CA VAL A 266 -0.91 12.75 -11.93
C VAL A 266 -0.92 14.07 -11.14
N GLY A 267 0.05 14.28 -10.25
CA GLY A 267 0.14 15.49 -9.44
C GLY A 267 0.36 16.75 -10.29
N ASN A 268 1.23 16.67 -11.31
CA ASN A 268 1.43 17.77 -12.25
C ASN A 268 0.17 18.08 -13.08
N TYR A 269 -0.54 17.03 -13.50
CA TYR A 269 -1.82 17.16 -14.18
C TYR A 269 -2.88 17.79 -13.25
N MET A 270 -3.06 17.28 -12.03
CA MET A 270 -4.00 17.82 -11.05
C MET A 270 -3.71 19.30 -10.75
N LYS A 271 -2.44 19.67 -10.65
CA LYS A 271 -2.05 21.08 -10.49
C LYS A 271 -2.49 21.91 -11.69
N SER A 272 -2.25 21.44 -12.92
CA SER A 272 -2.65 22.15 -14.14
C SER A 272 -4.16 22.36 -14.25
N LYS A 273 -4.95 21.49 -13.62
CA LYS A 273 -6.42 21.57 -13.52
C LYS A 273 -6.90 22.33 -12.28
N GLY A 274 -6.01 22.73 -11.37
CA GLY A 274 -6.36 23.39 -10.11
C GLY A 274 -7.05 22.48 -9.10
N THR A 275 -6.86 21.15 -9.20
CA THR A 275 -7.44 20.12 -8.31
C THR A 275 -6.45 19.58 -7.29
N LEU A 276 -5.14 19.85 -7.43
CA LEU A 276 -4.14 19.50 -6.43
C LEU A 276 -4.27 20.46 -5.23
N LYS A 277 -4.87 19.98 -4.15
CA LYS A 277 -5.08 20.83 -2.95
C LYS A 277 -3.76 21.35 -2.40
N LYS A 278 -3.72 22.68 -2.17
CA LYS A 278 -2.54 23.42 -1.65
C LYS A 278 -1.28 23.25 -2.53
N ASP A 279 -1.43 22.83 -3.78
CA ASP A 279 -0.31 22.49 -4.66
C ASP A 279 0.70 21.55 -3.97
N THR A 280 0.21 20.62 -3.15
CA THR A 280 1.06 19.79 -2.28
C THR A 280 0.88 18.30 -2.54
N ILE A 281 2.02 17.59 -2.61
CA ILE A 281 2.09 16.11 -2.62
C ILE A 281 2.82 15.65 -1.36
N VAL A 282 2.34 14.59 -0.72
CA VAL A 282 3.00 13.96 0.43
C VAL A 282 3.70 12.69 -0.02
N ALA A 283 5.00 12.59 0.22
CA ALA A 283 5.80 11.41 -0.12
C ALA A 283 6.74 11.02 1.03
N THR A 284 7.35 9.85 0.93
CA THR A 284 8.31 9.43 1.95
C THR A 284 9.72 9.92 1.64
N VAL A 285 10.60 9.87 2.63
CA VAL A 285 12.04 10.14 2.42
C VAL A 285 12.71 9.17 1.45
N MET A 286 12.07 8.06 1.08
CA MET A 286 12.58 7.08 0.12
C MET A 286 12.24 7.40 -1.33
N SER A 287 11.31 8.32 -1.60
CA SER A 287 10.99 8.74 -2.97
C SER A 287 12.21 9.28 -3.68
N ASN A 288 12.31 9.01 -4.98
CA ASN A 288 13.45 9.39 -5.80
C ASN A 288 13.72 10.89 -5.77
N LEU A 289 14.98 11.30 -5.70
CA LEU A 289 15.34 12.71 -5.70
C LEU A 289 14.79 13.46 -6.94
N GLY A 290 14.73 12.79 -8.09
CA GLY A 290 14.15 13.34 -9.30
C GLY A 290 12.68 13.78 -9.13
N PHE A 291 11.91 13.09 -8.27
CA PHE A 291 10.54 13.49 -7.94
C PHE A 291 10.52 14.83 -7.18
N PHE A 292 11.42 15.03 -6.22
CA PHE A 292 11.52 16.30 -5.50
C PHE A 292 11.98 17.46 -6.39
N LEU A 293 12.95 17.19 -7.29
CA LEU A 293 13.42 18.19 -8.26
C LEU A 293 12.34 18.57 -9.28
N MET A 294 11.56 17.59 -9.74
CA MET A 294 10.40 17.84 -10.60
C MET A 294 9.37 18.73 -9.91
N ALA A 295 9.05 18.44 -8.67
CA ALA A 295 8.08 19.19 -7.88
C ALA A 295 8.51 20.66 -7.70
N GLU A 296 9.78 20.89 -7.35
CA GLU A 296 10.36 22.22 -7.23
C GLU A 296 10.24 23.00 -8.56
N LYS A 297 10.65 22.37 -9.68
CA LYS A 297 10.56 22.97 -11.00
C LYS A 297 9.14 23.37 -11.41
N ASN A 298 8.14 22.57 -10.97
CA ASN A 298 6.73 22.82 -11.27
C ASN A 298 6.00 23.59 -10.16
N ALA A 299 6.71 24.14 -9.18
CA ALA A 299 6.16 24.85 -8.04
C ALA A 299 5.12 24.00 -7.24
N ILE A 300 5.35 22.69 -7.13
CA ILE A 300 4.59 21.77 -6.28
C ILE A 300 5.33 21.65 -4.95
N HIS A 301 4.63 21.85 -3.85
CA HIS A 301 5.19 21.65 -2.52
C HIS A 301 5.27 20.17 -2.19
N MET A 302 6.43 19.71 -1.69
CA MET A 302 6.63 18.32 -1.29
C MET A 302 6.77 18.21 0.22
N GLU A 303 5.81 17.53 0.84
CA GLU A 303 5.91 17.12 2.23
C GLU A 303 6.58 15.76 2.33
N LYS A 304 7.61 15.66 3.20
CA LYS A 304 8.40 14.44 3.38
C LYS A 304 8.06 13.77 4.71
N THR A 305 7.71 12.50 4.66
CA THR A 305 7.43 11.71 5.85
C THR A 305 8.45 10.60 6.05
N LYS A 306 8.40 9.94 7.21
CA LYS A 306 9.05 8.66 7.42
C LYS A 306 8.45 7.62 6.46
N VAL A 307 9.17 6.53 6.23
CA VAL A 307 8.71 5.40 5.42
C VAL A 307 7.54 4.69 6.11
N GLY A 308 6.48 4.47 5.35
CA GLY A 308 5.26 3.80 5.77
C GLY A 308 4.03 4.62 5.38
N ASP A 309 3.09 3.97 4.74
CA ASP A 309 1.83 4.51 4.24
C ASP A 309 1.02 5.26 5.31
N ARG A 310 1.09 4.79 6.55
CA ARG A 310 0.46 5.43 7.70
C ARG A 310 0.96 6.85 7.92
N TYR A 311 2.28 7.09 7.85
CA TYR A 311 2.84 8.43 8.04
C TYR A 311 2.46 9.36 6.90
N VAL A 312 2.37 8.83 5.68
CA VAL A 312 1.88 9.58 4.51
C VAL A 312 0.43 10.02 4.75
N LEU A 313 -0.44 9.08 5.11
CA LEU A 313 -1.86 9.36 5.37
C LEU A 313 -2.06 10.36 6.52
N GLU A 314 -1.37 10.17 7.65
CA GLU A 314 -1.44 11.08 8.79
C GLU A 314 -1.07 12.50 8.39
N ARG A 315 0.04 12.66 7.64
CA ARG A 315 0.48 13.97 7.17
C ARG A 315 -0.50 14.57 6.17
N MET A 316 -1.03 13.79 5.24
CA MET A 316 -2.07 14.26 4.29
C MET A 316 -3.29 14.80 5.03
N LYS A 317 -3.77 14.11 6.06
CA LYS A 317 -4.91 14.56 6.89
C LYS A 317 -4.59 15.85 7.63
N GLU A 318 -3.42 15.94 8.25
CA GLU A 318 -2.98 17.09 9.03
C GLU A 318 -2.95 18.36 8.18
N ILE A 319 -2.38 18.27 6.98
CA ILE A 319 -2.22 19.43 6.11
C ILE A 319 -3.36 19.60 5.09
N GLY A 320 -4.27 18.63 4.97
CA GLY A 320 -5.35 18.63 3.99
C GLY A 320 -4.88 18.46 2.53
N ALA A 321 -3.85 17.66 2.29
CA ALA A 321 -3.39 17.31 0.94
C ALA A 321 -4.31 16.24 0.31
N SER A 322 -4.48 16.30 -1.01
CA SER A 322 -5.32 15.36 -1.76
C SER A 322 -4.56 14.18 -2.36
N LEU A 323 -3.24 14.30 -2.58
CA LEU A 323 -2.39 13.29 -3.19
C LEU A 323 -1.17 13.00 -2.31
N GLY A 324 -0.87 11.74 -2.13
CA GLY A 324 0.35 11.28 -1.48
C GLY A 324 0.58 9.79 -1.68
N GLY A 325 1.77 9.30 -1.37
CA GLY A 325 2.08 7.88 -1.55
C GLY A 325 3.55 7.54 -1.43
N GLU A 326 3.87 6.36 -1.93
CA GLU A 326 5.19 5.75 -1.89
C GLU A 326 5.63 5.28 -3.28
N GLN A 327 6.93 5.22 -3.51
CA GLN A 327 7.53 4.68 -4.75
C GLN A 327 7.03 3.25 -5.07
N SER A 328 6.69 2.47 -4.04
CA SER A 328 6.14 1.11 -4.17
C SER A 328 4.77 1.03 -4.86
N GLY A 329 4.16 2.19 -5.18
CA GLY A 329 2.86 2.27 -5.85
C GLY A 329 1.66 2.37 -4.90
N HIS A 330 1.87 2.46 -3.58
CA HIS A 330 0.80 2.74 -2.63
C HIS A 330 0.47 4.24 -2.69
N ILE A 331 -0.52 4.61 -3.49
CA ILE A 331 -0.89 6.00 -3.78
C ILE A 331 -2.29 6.29 -3.23
N ILE A 332 -2.42 7.37 -2.49
CA ILE A 332 -3.65 7.79 -1.80
C ILE A 332 -4.22 9.01 -2.51
N PHE A 333 -5.45 8.91 -2.99
CA PHE A 333 -6.29 10.03 -3.42
C PHE A 333 -7.30 10.30 -2.30
N LEU A 334 -6.92 11.16 -1.33
CA LEU A 334 -7.63 11.30 -0.04
C LEU A 334 -9.06 11.83 -0.16
N ASP A 335 -9.39 12.49 -1.25
CA ASP A 335 -10.77 12.93 -1.53
C ASP A 335 -11.69 11.77 -1.96
N GLU A 336 -11.11 10.68 -2.42
CA GLU A 336 -11.82 9.54 -3.01
C GLU A 336 -11.75 8.30 -2.13
N ASN A 337 -10.58 8.02 -1.54
CA ASN A 337 -10.40 6.88 -0.65
C ASN A 337 -9.44 7.21 0.52
N THR A 338 -9.50 6.43 1.59
CA THR A 338 -8.80 6.65 2.86
C THR A 338 -7.50 5.86 2.97
N THR A 339 -7.12 5.13 1.94
CA THR A 339 -5.90 4.30 1.86
C THR A 339 -5.40 4.28 0.43
N GLY A 340 -4.22 3.69 0.19
CA GLY A 340 -3.74 3.43 -1.16
C GLY A 340 -4.74 2.62 -1.97
N ASP A 341 -4.90 2.99 -3.24
CA ASP A 341 -5.87 2.39 -4.14
C ASP A 341 -5.26 2.23 -5.54
N GLY A 342 -4.92 0.98 -5.87
CA GLY A 342 -4.31 0.69 -7.16
C GLY A 342 -5.23 0.97 -8.34
N LEU A 343 -6.54 0.71 -8.20
CA LEU A 343 -7.50 0.96 -9.28
C LEU A 343 -7.71 2.47 -9.52
N LEU A 344 -7.86 3.27 -8.46
CA LEU A 344 -7.93 4.74 -8.59
C LEU A 344 -6.64 5.29 -9.20
N SER A 345 -5.48 4.78 -8.76
CA SER A 345 -4.18 5.17 -9.32
C SER A 345 -4.10 4.88 -10.83
N ALA A 346 -4.58 3.70 -11.26
CA ALA A 346 -4.65 3.34 -12.67
C ALA A 346 -5.57 4.27 -13.45
N LEU A 347 -6.76 4.55 -12.93
CA LEU A 347 -7.75 5.39 -13.61
C LEU A 347 -7.27 6.84 -13.76
N HIS A 348 -6.66 7.42 -12.71
CA HIS A 348 -6.10 8.77 -12.80
C HIS A 348 -4.93 8.83 -13.80
N LEU A 349 -4.05 7.81 -13.83
CA LEU A 349 -2.98 7.74 -14.83
C LEU A 349 -3.53 7.66 -16.25
N LEU A 350 -4.52 6.78 -16.49
CA LEU A 350 -5.17 6.62 -17.79
C LEU A 350 -5.92 7.88 -18.21
N GLN A 351 -6.55 8.60 -17.28
CA GLN A 351 -7.18 9.89 -17.55
C GLN A 351 -6.15 10.90 -18.07
N VAL A 352 -4.97 10.98 -17.45
CA VAL A 352 -3.90 11.87 -17.96
C VAL A 352 -3.48 11.48 -19.38
N MET A 353 -3.34 10.18 -19.66
CA MET A 353 -2.99 9.71 -21.02
C MET A 353 -4.04 10.12 -22.05
N VAL A 354 -5.33 9.91 -21.73
CA VAL A 354 -6.45 10.27 -22.63
C VAL A 354 -6.55 11.77 -22.83
N ASP A 355 -6.56 12.55 -21.75
CA ASP A 355 -6.78 14.00 -21.80
C ASP A 355 -5.63 14.75 -22.50
N THR A 356 -4.42 14.20 -22.44
CA THR A 356 -3.24 14.80 -23.06
C THR A 356 -2.96 14.25 -24.46
N GLY A 357 -3.51 13.08 -24.80
CA GLY A 357 -3.20 12.34 -26.02
C GLY A 357 -1.76 11.86 -26.11
N LYS A 358 -1.03 11.79 -24.98
CA LYS A 358 0.38 11.42 -24.92
C LYS A 358 0.58 9.98 -24.50
N PRO A 359 1.55 9.25 -25.08
CA PRO A 359 1.94 7.94 -24.58
C PRO A 359 2.59 8.05 -23.21
N LEU A 360 2.54 6.94 -22.45
CA LEU A 360 3.04 6.93 -21.06
C LEU A 360 4.55 7.20 -21.01
N SER A 361 5.33 6.75 -22.01
CA SER A 361 6.77 7.02 -22.10
C SER A 361 7.11 8.51 -22.24
N GLU A 362 6.22 9.31 -22.82
CA GLU A 362 6.38 10.76 -22.87
C GLU A 362 5.99 11.42 -21.55
N LEU A 363 4.90 10.98 -20.95
CA LEU A 363 4.44 11.48 -19.65
C LEU A 363 5.45 11.20 -18.54
N ALA A 364 6.09 10.03 -18.54
CA ALA A 364 7.09 9.64 -17.56
C ALA A 364 8.33 10.54 -17.56
N LYS A 365 8.61 11.25 -18.66
CA LYS A 365 9.71 12.24 -18.74
C LYS A 365 9.45 13.50 -17.92
N VAL A 366 8.31 13.62 -17.24
CA VAL A 366 8.02 14.74 -16.34
C VAL A 366 9.04 14.82 -15.21
N MET A 367 9.60 13.68 -14.79
CA MET A 367 10.73 13.59 -13.85
C MET A 367 11.87 12.74 -14.43
N GLU A 368 13.09 13.10 -14.06
CA GLU A 368 14.28 12.27 -14.32
C GLU A 368 14.47 11.32 -13.15
N VAL A 369 14.44 10.01 -13.38
CA VAL A 369 14.71 9.00 -12.36
C VAL A 369 16.22 8.92 -12.15
N LEU A 370 16.70 9.34 -10.99
CA LEU A 370 18.10 9.23 -10.65
C LEU A 370 18.43 7.80 -10.21
N PRO A 371 19.56 7.23 -10.69
CA PRO A 371 20.09 5.98 -10.20
C PRO A 371 20.22 5.95 -8.68
N GLN A 372 19.93 4.80 -8.07
CA GLN A 372 20.05 4.57 -6.62
C GLN A 372 21.01 3.42 -6.32
N ALA A 373 21.83 3.56 -5.29
CA ALA A 373 22.63 2.50 -4.70
C ALA A 373 22.17 2.29 -3.25
N LEU A 374 21.72 1.10 -2.92
CA LEU A 374 21.32 0.71 -1.57
C LEU A 374 22.25 -0.40 -1.06
N VAL A 375 22.96 -0.14 0.03
CA VAL A 375 23.88 -1.11 0.66
C VAL A 375 23.55 -1.22 2.15
N ASN A 376 23.46 -2.45 2.65
CA ASN A 376 23.18 -2.73 4.04
C ASN A 376 24.50 -2.93 4.82
N ALA A 377 24.69 -2.18 5.89
CA ALA A 377 25.76 -2.38 6.87
C ALA A 377 25.22 -3.20 8.04
N LYS A 378 25.79 -4.36 8.32
CA LYS A 378 25.46 -5.15 9.51
C LYS A 378 26.04 -4.49 10.75
N VAL A 379 25.23 -4.31 11.79
CA VAL A 379 25.63 -3.63 13.02
C VAL A 379 25.05 -4.33 14.25
N ALA A 380 25.66 -4.12 15.42
CA ALA A 380 25.05 -4.57 16.67
C ALA A 380 23.71 -3.86 16.90
N ASN A 381 22.63 -4.62 17.16
CA ASN A 381 21.27 -4.09 17.20
C ASN A 381 21.07 -2.91 18.17
N HIS A 382 21.76 -2.93 19.31
CA HIS A 382 21.70 -1.85 20.31
C HIS A 382 22.47 -0.57 19.91
N LYS A 383 23.28 -0.64 18.85
CA LYS A 383 24.05 0.50 18.34
C LYS A 383 23.39 1.16 17.11
N LYS A 384 22.51 0.46 16.38
CA LYS A 384 22.04 0.87 15.04
C LYS A 384 21.51 2.31 14.95
N GLU A 385 20.84 2.80 16.01
CA GLU A 385 20.31 4.17 16.06
C GLU A 385 21.38 5.23 16.34
N LYS A 386 22.60 4.81 16.74
CA LYS A 386 23.66 5.68 17.22
C LYS A 386 24.75 5.96 16.18
N TYR A 387 24.53 5.61 14.92
CA TYR A 387 25.56 5.73 13.88
C TYR A 387 26.14 7.14 13.74
N MET A 388 25.34 8.19 14.01
CA MET A 388 25.80 9.59 13.98
C MET A 388 26.63 10.00 15.22
N GLU A 389 26.66 9.18 16.29
CA GLU A 389 27.48 9.45 17.48
C GLU A 389 28.96 9.12 17.24
N TYR A 390 29.28 8.42 16.14
CA TYR A 390 30.67 8.07 15.77
C TYR A 390 31.24 9.13 14.83
N PRO A 391 32.30 9.90 15.25
CA PRO A 391 32.82 11.03 14.48
C PRO A 391 33.33 10.67 13.09
N GLU A 392 33.88 9.47 12.91
CA GLU A 392 34.36 8.97 11.63
C GLU A 392 33.24 8.76 10.65
N ILE A 393 32.11 8.20 11.12
CA ILE A 393 30.89 7.97 10.31
C ILE A 393 30.25 9.30 9.96
N ALA A 394 30.04 10.18 10.94
CA ALA A 394 29.46 11.49 10.72
C ALA A 394 30.27 12.33 9.72
N THR A 395 31.62 12.29 9.83
CA THR A 395 32.50 12.98 8.89
C THR A 395 32.42 12.40 7.48
N ALA A 396 32.35 11.07 7.34
CA ALA A 396 32.20 10.41 6.03
C ALA A 396 30.88 10.76 5.37
N ILE A 397 29.79 10.78 6.14
CA ILE A 397 28.46 11.18 5.66
C ILE A 397 28.52 12.64 5.16
N GLY A 398 29.02 13.58 5.96
CA GLY A 398 29.10 14.98 5.58
C GLY A 398 29.92 15.22 4.29
N LYS A 399 31.05 14.51 4.12
CA LYS A 399 31.82 14.57 2.86
C LYS A 399 31.03 14.06 1.64
N LEU A 400 30.23 13.02 1.81
CA LEU A 400 29.40 12.50 0.73
C LEU A 400 28.23 13.43 0.43
N GLU A 401 27.61 14.03 1.44
CA GLU A 401 26.57 15.05 1.25
C GLU A 401 27.11 16.25 0.49
N GLU A 402 28.32 16.72 0.82
CA GLU A 402 29.00 17.78 0.06
C GLU A 402 29.33 17.34 -1.38
N LYS A 403 29.83 16.12 -1.57
CA LYS A 403 30.17 15.56 -2.88
C LYS A 403 28.97 15.47 -3.82
N PHE A 404 27.80 15.10 -3.30
CA PHE A 404 26.57 14.92 -4.09
C PHE A 404 25.63 16.13 -4.03
N ALA A 405 26.01 17.22 -3.38
CA ALA A 405 25.18 18.42 -3.29
C ALA A 405 24.72 18.95 -4.65
N GLY A 406 23.41 19.09 -4.84
CA GLY A 406 22.81 19.59 -6.09
C GLY A 406 22.65 18.55 -7.22
N GLU A 407 23.31 17.38 -7.15
CA GLU A 407 23.25 16.33 -8.18
C GLU A 407 22.86 14.95 -7.66
N GLY A 408 22.72 14.82 -6.37
CA GLY A 408 22.39 13.58 -5.69
C GLY A 408 22.07 13.80 -4.23
N ARG A 409 21.90 12.72 -3.47
CA ARG A 409 21.73 12.76 -2.01
C ARG A 409 22.25 11.49 -1.34
N VAL A 410 22.53 11.62 -0.05
CA VAL A 410 22.89 10.51 0.85
C VAL A 410 21.76 10.35 1.88
N LEU A 411 21.24 9.15 2.04
CA LEU A 411 20.23 8.82 3.05
C LEU A 411 20.69 7.61 3.85
N ILE A 412 20.85 7.79 5.14
CA ILE A 412 21.24 6.72 6.06
C ILE A 412 20.08 6.48 7.02
N ARG A 413 19.70 5.22 7.19
CA ARG A 413 18.66 4.88 8.17
C ARG A 413 18.87 3.50 8.81
N PRO A 414 18.59 3.37 10.11
CA PRO A 414 18.50 2.08 10.77
C PRO A 414 17.31 1.25 10.24
N SER A 415 17.49 -0.07 10.17
CA SER A 415 16.36 -0.97 9.91
C SER A 415 15.48 -1.09 11.16
N GLY A 416 14.17 -1.02 11.00
CA GLY A 416 13.22 -1.20 12.12
C GLY A 416 13.28 -2.60 12.72
N THR A 417 13.45 -3.63 11.88
CA THR A 417 13.33 -5.05 12.26
C THR A 417 14.67 -5.79 12.32
N GLU A 418 15.66 -5.38 11.55
CA GLU A 418 16.93 -6.09 11.38
C GLU A 418 18.08 -5.34 12.04
N PRO A 419 19.18 -6.02 12.43
CA PRO A 419 20.39 -5.39 12.95
C PRO A 419 21.25 -4.79 11.82
N LEU A 420 20.68 -3.83 11.09
CA LEU A 420 21.28 -3.18 9.92
C LEU A 420 21.14 -1.67 9.99
N VAL A 421 22.10 -0.98 9.38
CA VAL A 421 21.99 0.40 8.92
C VAL A 421 21.99 0.38 7.39
N ARG A 422 20.98 0.99 6.78
CA ARG A 422 20.82 1.06 5.33
C ARG A 422 21.45 2.35 4.83
N VAL A 423 22.39 2.22 3.90
CA VAL A 423 23.06 3.33 3.21
C VAL A 423 22.48 3.42 1.81
N MET A 424 21.78 4.49 1.52
CA MET A 424 21.28 4.81 0.18
C MET A 424 21.98 6.06 -0.34
N ILE A 425 22.49 5.99 -1.57
CA ILE A 425 23.02 7.14 -2.31
C ILE A 425 22.31 7.21 -3.65
N GLU A 426 21.83 8.38 -4.01
CA GLU A 426 21.31 8.71 -5.33
C GLU A 426 22.25 9.67 -6.03
N GLY A 427 22.36 9.54 -7.35
CA GLY A 427 23.18 10.40 -8.17
C GLY A 427 23.20 9.96 -9.63
N LYS A 428 23.80 10.76 -10.52
CA LYS A 428 23.74 10.52 -11.96
C LYS A 428 24.58 9.32 -12.42
N ASP A 429 25.66 9.00 -11.72
CA ASP A 429 26.59 7.93 -12.10
C ASP A 429 26.41 6.72 -11.18
N GLN A 430 25.82 5.63 -11.72
CA GLN A 430 25.55 4.39 -11.00
C GLN A 430 26.79 3.75 -10.39
N GLN A 431 27.94 3.82 -11.09
CA GLN A 431 29.18 3.19 -10.59
C GLN A 431 29.74 3.97 -9.39
N VAL A 432 29.75 5.30 -9.51
CA VAL A 432 30.20 6.18 -8.44
C VAL A 432 29.36 6.03 -7.18
N ILE A 433 28.02 6.08 -7.29
CA ILE A 433 27.16 5.95 -6.11
C ILE A 433 27.26 4.58 -5.48
N GLN A 434 27.40 3.52 -6.28
CA GLN A 434 27.55 2.16 -5.77
C GLN A 434 28.85 1.95 -5.01
N GLU A 435 29.94 2.53 -5.51
CA GLU A 435 31.25 2.47 -4.84
C GLU A 435 31.24 3.23 -3.51
N GLU A 436 30.70 4.46 -3.51
CA GLU A 436 30.62 5.28 -2.31
C GLU A 436 29.68 4.69 -1.25
N ALA A 437 28.54 4.14 -1.67
CA ALA A 437 27.62 3.46 -0.76
C ALA A 437 28.27 2.24 -0.08
N ARG A 438 29.06 1.46 -0.83
CA ARG A 438 29.83 0.32 -0.28
C ARG A 438 30.91 0.78 0.70
N LYS A 439 31.68 1.84 0.37
CA LYS A 439 32.70 2.39 1.25
C LYS A 439 32.09 2.84 2.59
N LEU A 440 30.99 3.58 2.53
CA LEU A 440 30.31 4.05 3.74
C LEU A 440 29.70 2.89 4.54
N ALA A 441 29.06 1.94 3.88
CA ALA A 441 28.48 0.77 4.55
C ALA A 441 29.54 -0.08 5.25
N ASN A 442 30.70 -0.30 4.63
CA ASN A 442 31.85 -1.00 5.24
C ASN A 442 32.38 -0.24 6.46
N LEU A 443 32.55 1.09 6.36
CA LEU A 443 32.98 1.90 7.49
C LEU A 443 32.02 1.79 8.68
N ILE A 444 30.70 1.87 8.41
CA ILE A 444 29.67 1.72 9.45
C ILE A 444 29.75 0.32 10.07
N GLN A 445 29.89 -0.72 9.25
CA GLN A 445 30.01 -2.09 9.73
C GLN A 445 31.26 -2.29 10.59
N ASP A 446 32.40 -1.82 10.15
CA ASP A 446 33.69 -2.00 10.87
C ASP A 446 33.67 -1.32 12.25
N ILE A 447 32.96 -0.20 12.41
CA ILE A 447 32.90 0.55 13.67
C ILE A 447 31.77 0.04 14.59
N MET A 448 30.67 -0.46 14.03
CA MET A 448 29.43 -0.70 14.80
C MET A 448 29.04 -2.17 14.95
N PHE A 449 29.74 -3.09 14.29
CA PHE A 449 29.49 -4.54 14.41
C PHE A 449 29.89 -5.13 15.76
#